data_9ec920f08d5e56e2c49f61350710ef0d
#
_entry.id   9ec920f08d5e56e2c49f61350710ef0d
#
_cell.length_a   1.000
_cell.length_b   1.000
_cell.length_c   1.000
_cell.angle_alpha   90.00
_cell.angle_beta   90.00
_cell.angle_gamma   90.00
#
_symmetry.space_group_name_H-M   'P 1'
#
loop_
_entity.id
_entity.type
_entity.pdbx_description
1 polymer ?
#
loop_
_entity_poly.entity_id
_entity_poly.type
_entity_poly.pdbx_seq_one_letter_code
_entity_poly.pdbx_strand_id
1 'polypeptide(L)'
;MKQHLNVPAILITGMILLTCCNPKPTTEQPTPFDSSIVFNPFPPIELDSNATPEQLVSFAWNEFLALNWKSSYSSNNQRDYPDTTWSYASDSLPFPDLVVWETYAHRTELRPYSDSMQPFDNPPHYSFGDQLYPQNAQTSFTLFHNLDENNEIGSCNVFAHVDKYQQQYQVLYQAKVNRQEYQYIYDNYPTKARLLAATTRTANLLQDSVSAYYAAGAPCDCPPGKNILCLPCGGSPGAGQGSMEVKTAWRRLTAEDDPSRFFTRTVITYIMHGDSIIYVNDTYGLIGLHIIHKTRNYPAFVFATFEQVDVEQDHMGLVLLNSKGTDSGPLQAYKRLHPITEIADASTQYVHDQLKKRNPKSIWQFYRLTGVQGKPTNDSSSFNYFLANYVIESDSTLANFHGGGIGTPFNDSANVVYQGRRITMGGCQGCHGVAQQHGGGDFSFLMDTVGKPVYKPDIGIANSKLQRYIKAFQAFSAVHKKSAK
;
A
#
# COMPACT_ATOMS: atom_id res chain seq x y z
N MET A 1 91.48 3.10 -29.04
CA MET A 1 91.15 4.51 -28.86
C MET A 1 89.68 4.55 -28.42
N LYS A 2 89.44 4.69 -27.11
CA LYS A 2 88.10 4.87 -26.54
C LYS A 2 88.11 6.16 -25.76
N GLN A 3 87.39 7.16 -26.22
CA GLN A 3 87.16 8.41 -25.53
C GLN A 3 86.06 8.28 -24.51
N HIS A 4 86.33 8.57 -23.27
CA HIS A 4 85.38 8.72 -22.18
C HIS A 4 84.81 10.13 -22.19
N LEU A 5 83.53 10.30 -22.31
CA LEU A 5 82.82 11.57 -22.03
C LEU A 5 82.24 11.50 -20.60
N ASN A 6 82.80 12.42 -19.73
CA ASN A 6 82.22 12.71 -18.43
C ASN A 6 81.05 13.69 -18.58
N VAL A 7 79.85 13.33 -18.01
CA VAL A 7 78.71 14.23 -17.89
C VAL A 7 78.51 14.53 -16.38
N PRO A 8 78.46 15.79 -15.94
CA PRO A 8 78.22 16.10 -14.54
C PRO A 8 76.75 15.97 -14.18
N ALA A 9 76.51 15.35 -13.02
CA ALA A 9 75.15 15.23 -12.43
C ALA A 9 74.77 16.58 -11.82
N ILE A 10 73.67 17.15 -12.31
CA ILE A 10 72.96 18.30 -11.70
C ILE A 10 71.95 17.78 -10.71
N LEU A 11 72.15 18.02 -9.41
CA LEU A 11 71.16 17.78 -8.37
C LEU A 11 70.10 18.91 -8.42
N ILE A 12 68.88 18.58 -8.86
CA ILE A 12 67.74 19.48 -8.75
C ILE A 12 66.98 19.08 -7.47
N THR A 13 67.12 19.93 -6.45
CA THR A 13 66.32 19.82 -5.20
C THR A 13 64.93 20.33 -5.46
N GLY A 14 64.01 19.42 -5.71
CA GLY A 14 62.61 19.74 -5.87
C GLY A 14 61.96 20.02 -4.50
N MET A 15 61.60 21.26 -4.27
CA MET A 15 60.84 21.72 -3.11
C MET A 15 59.35 21.37 -3.35
N ILE A 16 58.85 20.28 -2.73
CA ILE A 16 57.44 19.90 -2.77
C ILE A 16 56.68 20.84 -1.85
N LEU A 17 55.99 21.81 -2.43
CA LEU A 17 54.96 22.60 -1.75
C LEU A 17 53.70 21.73 -1.57
N LEU A 18 53.53 21.18 -0.35
CA LEU A 18 52.28 20.60 0.08
C LEU A 18 51.24 21.72 0.26
N THR A 19 50.46 22.02 -0.80
CA THR A 19 49.23 22.80 -0.65
C THR A 19 48.19 21.92 0.01
N CYS A 20 47.98 22.09 1.31
CA CYS A 20 46.81 21.61 2.01
C CYS A 20 45.56 22.28 1.39
N CYS A 21 44.92 21.60 0.44
CA CYS A 21 43.56 21.94 0.06
C CYS A 21 42.66 21.59 1.25
N ASN A 22 42.34 22.58 2.09
CA ASN A 22 41.16 22.46 2.94
C ASN A 22 39.96 22.38 2.00
N PRO A 23 39.17 21.28 2.05
CA PRO A 23 37.91 21.26 1.33
C PRO A 23 37.07 22.42 1.89
N LYS A 24 36.73 23.39 1.05
CA LYS A 24 35.67 24.34 1.37
C LYS A 24 34.45 23.54 1.76
N PRO A 25 33.76 23.88 2.86
CA PRO A 25 32.47 23.29 3.14
C PRO A 25 31.58 23.54 1.91
N THR A 26 31.21 22.50 1.19
CA THR A 26 30.19 22.56 0.16
C THR A 26 28.90 22.93 0.90
N THR A 27 28.49 24.17 0.81
CA THR A 27 27.14 24.56 1.14
C THR A 27 26.26 23.75 0.19
N GLU A 28 25.63 22.68 0.71
CA GLU A 28 24.61 21.95 -0.03
C GLU A 28 23.62 23.00 -0.55
N GLN A 29 23.41 23.04 -1.86
CA GLN A 29 22.40 23.92 -2.42
C GLN A 29 21.04 23.43 -1.92
N PRO A 30 20.14 24.34 -1.46
CA PRO A 30 18.84 23.93 -0.99
C PRO A 30 18.10 23.17 -2.11
N THR A 31 17.58 21.99 -1.77
CA THR A 31 16.75 21.18 -2.69
C THR A 31 15.33 21.71 -2.69
N PRO A 32 14.52 21.46 -3.74
CA PRO A 32 13.12 21.88 -3.76
C PRO A 32 12.28 21.22 -2.64
N PHE A 33 12.83 20.22 -1.94
CA PHE A 33 12.13 19.46 -0.89
C PHE A 33 12.41 19.97 0.53
N ASP A 34 13.41 20.82 0.75
CA ASP A 34 13.84 21.24 2.10
C ASP A 34 12.75 21.90 2.95
N SER A 35 11.77 22.54 2.31
CA SER A 35 10.63 23.18 2.99
C SER A 35 9.30 22.43 2.83
N SER A 36 9.24 21.45 1.94
CA SER A 36 8.00 20.78 1.54
C SER A 36 7.85 19.37 2.09
N ILE A 37 8.97 18.65 2.33
CA ILE A 37 8.96 17.34 2.99
C ILE A 37 9.35 17.53 4.46
N VAL A 38 8.39 17.27 5.35
CA VAL A 38 8.51 17.48 6.79
C VAL A 38 8.27 16.19 7.57
N PHE A 39 9.06 15.99 8.62
CA PHE A 39 8.87 14.88 9.55
C PHE A 39 7.84 15.28 10.62
N ASN A 40 6.57 15.07 10.30
CA ASN A 40 5.43 15.42 11.15
C ASN A 40 4.65 14.15 11.54
N PRO A 41 4.19 14.01 12.81
CA PRO A 41 3.41 12.86 13.23
C PRO A 41 2.02 12.77 12.58
N PHE A 42 1.50 13.87 12.03
CA PHE A 42 0.18 13.89 11.40
C PHE A 42 0.32 14.06 9.89
N PRO A 43 -0.41 13.27 9.10
CA PRO A 43 -0.45 13.45 7.65
C PRO A 43 -1.04 14.80 7.28
N PRO A 44 -0.69 15.35 6.10
CA PRO A 44 -1.29 16.57 5.60
C PRO A 44 -2.79 16.37 5.37
N ILE A 45 -3.59 17.40 5.59
CA ILE A 45 -5.06 17.33 5.44
C ILE A 45 -5.55 17.79 4.08
N GLU A 46 -4.74 18.53 3.33
CA GLU A 46 -5.11 19.10 2.05
C GLU A 46 -3.86 19.39 1.22
N LEU A 47 -4.04 19.45 -0.08
CA LEU A 47 -3.04 19.81 -1.07
C LEU A 47 -3.56 20.96 -1.95
N ASP A 48 -2.68 21.83 -2.44
CA ASP A 48 -3.06 22.89 -3.37
C ASP A 48 -3.78 22.31 -4.59
N SER A 49 -4.88 22.96 -5.00
CA SER A 49 -5.69 22.50 -6.13
C SER A 49 -4.94 22.46 -7.47
N ASN A 50 -3.82 23.14 -7.59
CA ASN A 50 -2.95 23.16 -8.75
C ASN A 50 -1.53 22.71 -8.39
N ALA A 51 -1.41 21.71 -7.50
CA ALA A 51 -0.13 21.21 -7.05
C ALA A 51 0.76 20.79 -8.22
N THR A 52 2.02 21.22 -8.13
CA THR A 52 3.07 20.78 -9.06
C THR A 52 3.46 19.32 -8.78
N PRO A 53 4.20 18.64 -9.69
CA PRO A 53 4.73 17.32 -9.43
C PRO A 53 5.57 17.26 -8.14
N GLU A 54 6.36 18.31 -7.84
CA GLU A 54 7.15 18.41 -6.60
C GLU A 54 6.27 18.44 -5.35
N GLN A 55 5.17 19.18 -5.41
CA GLN A 55 4.20 19.25 -4.31
C GLN A 55 3.46 17.91 -4.13
N LEU A 56 3.12 17.23 -5.22
CA LEU A 56 2.48 15.91 -5.17
C LEU A 56 3.39 14.86 -4.53
N VAL A 57 4.66 14.79 -4.93
CA VAL A 57 5.59 13.83 -4.34
C VAL A 57 5.92 14.19 -2.89
N SER A 58 5.96 15.49 -2.55
CA SER A 58 6.15 15.94 -1.17
C SER A 58 4.97 15.58 -0.28
N PHE A 59 3.75 15.73 -0.79
CA PHE A 59 2.52 15.32 -0.10
C PHE A 59 2.54 13.82 0.21
N ALA A 60 2.86 12.99 -0.79
CA ALA A 60 2.96 11.54 -0.62
C ALA A 60 4.02 11.14 0.42
N TRP A 61 5.19 11.79 0.42
CA TRP A 61 6.21 11.52 1.43
C TRP A 61 5.80 11.98 2.83
N ASN A 62 5.10 13.09 2.95
CA ASN A 62 4.59 13.57 4.23
C ASN A 62 3.56 12.57 4.80
N GLU A 63 2.70 12.00 3.96
CA GLU A 63 1.80 10.92 4.35
C GLU A 63 2.57 9.67 4.77
N PHE A 64 3.53 9.22 3.95
CA PHE A 64 4.35 8.05 4.26
C PHE A 64 5.05 8.19 5.60
N LEU A 65 5.69 9.32 5.85
CA LEU A 65 6.41 9.57 7.10
C LEU A 65 5.47 9.64 8.31
N ALA A 66 4.31 10.26 8.17
CA ALA A 66 3.32 10.36 9.24
C ALA A 66 2.67 9.00 9.55
N LEU A 67 2.34 8.22 8.53
CA LEU A 67 1.72 6.91 8.70
C LEU A 67 2.68 5.88 9.28
N ASN A 68 3.98 6.01 8.97
CA ASN A 68 5.04 5.18 9.55
C ASN A 68 5.61 5.74 10.86
N TRP A 69 4.95 6.75 11.44
CA TRP A 69 5.24 7.25 12.78
C TRP A 69 4.85 6.21 13.82
N LYS A 70 5.52 6.23 15.00
CA LYS A 70 5.14 5.35 16.10
C LYS A 70 3.70 5.62 16.53
N SER A 71 2.91 4.56 16.67
CA SER A 71 1.55 4.66 17.17
C SER A 71 1.54 4.86 18.69
N SER A 72 0.57 5.64 19.19
CA SER A 72 0.31 5.80 20.63
C SER A 72 -0.55 4.67 21.22
N TYR A 73 -0.99 3.69 20.41
CA TYR A 73 -1.94 2.65 20.82
C TYR A 73 -1.51 1.89 22.07
N SER A 74 -0.22 1.56 22.18
CA SER A 74 0.31 0.83 23.35
C SER A 74 0.17 1.58 24.67
N SER A 75 0.05 2.91 24.63
CA SER A 75 -0.04 3.77 25.84
C SER A 75 -1.46 4.20 26.17
N ASN A 76 -2.35 4.33 25.18
CA ASN A 76 -3.69 4.90 25.39
C ASN A 76 -4.83 4.09 24.75
N ASN A 77 -4.54 2.98 24.08
CA ASN A 77 -5.50 2.16 23.32
C ASN A 77 -6.28 2.94 22.24
N GLN A 78 -5.73 4.06 21.77
CA GLN A 78 -6.33 4.85 20.72
C GLN A 78 -5.70 4.49 19.38
N ARG A 79 -6.50 3.94 18.48
CA ARG A 79 -6.11 3.64 17.12
C ARG A 79 -6.01 4.92 16.29
N ASP A 80 -5.26 4.87 15.19
CA ASP A 80 -5.11 5.99 14.24
C ASP A 80 -4.55 7.27 14.91
N TYR A 81 -3.62 7.09 15.86
CA TYR A 81 -3.04 8.23 16.55
C TYR A 81 -1.53 8.05 16.78
N PRO A 82 -0.71 9.06 16.42
CA PRO A 82 0.73 8.99 16.61
C PRO A 82 1.13 9.23 18.07
N ASP A 83 2.25 8.66 18.48
CA ASP A 83 2.97 9.05 19.67
C ASP A 83 3.73 10.37 19.40
N THR A 84 3.16 11.49 19.82
CA THR A 84 3.73 12.82 19.57
C THR A 84 5.03 13.08 20.35
N THR A 85 5.41 12.21 21.27
CA THR A 85 6.69 12.29 22.01
C THR A 85 7.82 11.56 21.31
N TRP A 86 7.50 10.68 20.35
CA TRP A 86 8.45 9.96 19.53
C TRP A 86 8.87 10.80 18.29
N SER A 87 10.06 10.53 17.78
CA SER A 87 10.52 11.06 16.50
C SER A 87 11.50 10.10 15.83
N TYR A 88 11.68 10.20 14.53
CA TYR A 88 12.66 9.41 13.81
C TYR A 88 14.10 9.58 14.35
N ALA A 89 14.43 10.73 14.94
CA ALA A 89 15.73 11.01 15.52
C ALA A 89 15.90 10.46 16.95
N SER A 90 14.80 10.20 17.65
CA SER A 90 14.83 9.70 19.03
C SER A 90 14.88 8.17 19.11
N ASP A 91 14.65 7.47 18.00
CA ASP A 91 14.63 6.02 17.97
C ASP A 91 16.00 5.44 17.61
N SER A 92 16.45 4.47 18.37
CA SER A 92 17.65 3.68 18.09
C SER A 92 17.35 2.39 17.32
N LEU A 93 16.07 2.06 17.16
CA LEU A 93 15.57 0.88 16.45
C LEU A 93 15.39 1.18 14.95
N PRO A 94 15.39 0.17 14.10
CA PRO A 94 15.15 0.38 12.67
C PRO A 94 13.72 0.86 12.37
N PHE A 95 12.76 0.50 13.21
CA PHE A 95 11.36 0.91 13.14
C PHE A 95 10.66 0.72 14.49
N PRO A 96 9.54 1.44 14.76
CA PRO A 96 8.75 1.27 15.97
C PRO A 96 8.07 -0.11 16.06
N ASP A 97 7.73 -0.52 17.28
CA ASP A 97 6.98 -1.75 17.52
C ASP A 97 5.62 -1.76 16.79
N LEU A 98 4.98 -0.59 16.69
CA LEU A 98 3.71 -0.39 16.02
C LEU A 98 3.69 0.99 15.38
N VAL A 99 3.35 1.07 14.09
CA VAL A 99 3.18 2.33 13.37
C VAL A 99 1.70 2.71 13.23
N VAL A 100 1.43 3.98 12.92
CA VAL A 100 0.06 4.53 12.91
C VAL A 100 -0.87 3.74 11.99
N TRP A 101 -0.47 3.53 10.71
CA TRP A 101 -1.35 2.84 9.75
C TRP A 101 -1.65 1.38 10.12
N GLU A 102 -0.80 0.73 10.90
CA GLU A 102 -1.08 -0.64 11.34
C GLU A 102 -2.33 -0.71 12.21
N THR A 103 -2.65 0.36 12.91
CA THR A 103 -3.83 0.47 13.79
C THR A 103 -5.10 0.89 13.05
N TYR A 104 -5.05 1.19 11.76
CA TYR A 104 -6.22 1.45 10.94
C TYR A 104 -7.19 0.26 10.95
N ALA A 105 -8.45 0.50 10.68
CA ALA A 105 -9.43 -0.58 10.62
C ALA A 105 -9.23 -1.42 9.37
N HIS A 106 -9.14 -2.72 9.55
CA HIS A 106 -9.04 -3.66 8.45
C HIS A 106 -10.35 -3.72 7.66
N ARG A 107 -10.28 -3.99 6.37
CA ARG A 107 -11.48 -4.10 5.50
C ARG A 107 -12.55 -5.02 6.05
N THR A 108 -12.18 -6.06 6.79
CA THR A 108 -13.14 -6.99 7.41
C THR A 108 -13.93 -6.38 8.56
N GLU A 109 -13.42 -5.30 9.16
CA GLU A 109 -14.14 -4.55 10.20
C GLU A 109 -15.23 -3.65 9.60
N LEU A 110 -15.05 -3.19 8.34
CA LEU A 110 -16.09 -2.50 7.56
C LEU A 110 -17.19 -3.44 7.07
N ARG A 111 -16.91 -4.74 7.00
CA ARG A 111 -17.78 -5.79 6.49
C ARG A 111 -17.84 -6.95 7.48
N PRO A 112 -18.27 -6.69 8.71
CA PRO A 112 -18.26 -7.71 9.75
C PRO A 112 -19.16 -8.87 9.38
N TYR A 113 -18.70 -10.07 9.70
CA TYR A 113 -19.45 -11.30 9.40
C TYR A 113 -20.82 -11.33 10.08
N SER A 114 -20.93 -10.70 11.27
CA SER A 114 -22.16 -10.60 12.06
C SER A 114 -23.05 -9.42 11.68
N ASP A 115 -22.69 -8.64 10.67
CA ASP A 115 -23.37 -7.40 10.27
C ASP A 115 -23.42 -6.31 11.36
N SER A 116 -22.54 -6.41 12.36
CA SER A 116 -22.43 -5.47 13.48
C SER A 116 -21.00 -4.91 13.54
N MET A 117 -20.85 -3.65 13.13
CA MET A 117 -19.60 -2.93 13.27
C MET A 117 -19.35 -2.60 14.73
N GLN A 118 -18.08 -2.63 15.13
CA GLN A 118 -17.64 -2.26 16.48
C GLN A 118 -17.17 -0.80 16.51
N PRO A 119 -17.13 -0.13 17.69
CA PRO A 119 -16.43 1.14 17.82
C PRO A 119 -14.97 1.03 17.32
N PHE A 120 -14.49 2.07 16.65
CA PHE A 120 -13.20 2.05 15.96
C PHE A 120 -12.01 1.67 16.86
N ASP A 121 -12.01 2.13 18.12
CA ASP A 121 -10.92 1.88 19.07
C ASP A 121 -10.95 0.47 19.69
N ASN A 122 -12.01 -0.30 19.48
CA ASN A 122 -12.03 -1.69 19.87
C ASN A 122 -10.99 -2.48 19.05
N PRO A 123 -10.25 -3.40 19.68
CA PRO A 123 -9.32 -4.24 18.94
C PRO A 123 -10.07 -5.10 17.91
N PRO A 124 -9.48 -5.33 16.74
CA PRO A 124 -10.11 -6.14 15.71
C PRO A 124 -10.28 -7.59 16.16
N HIS A 125 -11.42 -8.17 15.84
CA HIS A 125 -11.72 -9.57 16.11
C HIS A 125 -11.57 -10.39 14.83
N TYR A 126 -10.51 -11.18 14.72
CA TYR A 126 -10.33 -12.13 13.63
C TYR A 126 -10.77 -13.51 14.07
N SER A 127 -11.64 -14.15 13.28
CA SER A 127 -12.02 -15.53 13.49
C SER A 127 -10.99 -16.45 12.86
N PHE A 128 -10.00 -16.86 13.61
CA PHE A 128 -9.20 -18.01 13.25
C PHE A 128 -9.95 -19.29 13.67
N GLY A 129 -9.71 -20.40 12.98
CA GLY A 129 -10.24 -21.67 13.48
C GLY A 129 -9.64 -21.99 14.84
N ASP A 130 -10.44 -21.90 15.88
CA ASP A 130 -10.05 -21.92 17.31
C ASP A 130 -9.12 -23.07 17.74
N GLN A 131 -8.97 -24.10 16.91
CA GLN A 131 -8.21 -25.32 17.25
C GLN A 131 -6.85 -25.42 16.56
N LEU A 132 -6.56 -24.54 15.60
CA LEU A 132 -5.32 -24.55 14.83
C LEU A 132 -4.42 -23.36 15.15
N TYR A 133 -4.79 -22.59 16.14
CA TYR A 133 -4.05 -21.42 16.57
C TYR A 133 -2.76 -21.87 17.27
N PRO A 134 -1.55 -21.55 16.77
CA PRO A 134 -0.34 -21.84 17.52
C PRO A 134 -0.42 -21.07 18.84
N GLN A 135 -0.37 -21.78 19.96
CA GLN A 135 -0.50 -21.19 21.31
C GLN A 135 0.54 -20.07 21.59
N ASN A 136 1.59 -20.00 20.79
CA ASN A 136 2.68 -19.03 20.89
C ASN A 136 2.49 -17.78 19.99
N ALA A 137 1.40 -17.69 19.24
CA ALA A 137 1.15 -16.58 18.30
C ALA A 137 0.58 -15.32 18.94
N GLN A 138 0.28 -15.35 20.23
CA GLN A 138 -0.37 -14.22 20.91
C GLN A 138 0.65 -13.25 21.45
N THR A 139 1.15 -12.36 20.60
CA THR A 139 1.59 -11.04 21.06
C THR A 139 0.44 -10.07 20.90
N SER A 140 0.35 -9.05 21.75
CA SER A 140 -0.72 -8.04 21.72
C SER A 140 -0.84 -7.32 20.36
N PHE A 141 0.19 -7.36 19.53
CA PHE A 141 0.26 -6.69 18.23
C PHE A 141 -0.14 -7.55 17.04
N THR A 142 -0.21 -8.87 17.17
CA THR A 142 -0.70 -9.76 16.09
C THR A 142 -2.14 -9.47 15.70
N LEU A 143 -2.89 -8.77 16.57
CA LEU A 143 -4.26 -8.32 16.28
C LEU A 143 -4.35 -7.39 15.07
N PHE A 144 -3.29 -6.66 14.75
CA PHE A 144 -3.25 -5.73 13.62
C PHE A 144 -2.60 -6.31 12.37
N HIS A 145 -2.04 -7.53 12.44
CA HIS A 145 -1.23 -8.14 11.38
C HIS A 145 -1.91 -9.36 10.72
N ASN A 146 -3.21 -9.31 10.53
CA ASN A 146 -3.88 -10.36 9.78
C ASN A 146 -3.71 -10.11 8.28
N LEU A 147 -2.91 -10.94 7.64
CA LEU A 147 -2.71 -10.94 6.19
C LEU A 147 -3.65 -12.00 5.61
N ASP A 148 -4.80 -11.58 5.13
CA ASP A 148 -5.88 -12.48 4.73
C ASP A 148 -6.19 -12.49 3.24
N GLU A 149 -5.49 -11.70 2.44
CA GLU A 149 -5.73 -11.59 1.02
C GLU A 149 -4.58 -12.21 0.21
N ASN A 150 -4.93 -13.20 -0.60
CA ASN A 150 -4.00 -13.84 -1.53
C ASN A 150 -4.16 -13.38 -2.96
N ASN A 151 -5.24 -12.68 -3.26
CA ASN A 151 -5.57 -12.26 -4.61
C ASN A 151 -5.51 -10.75 -4.72
N GLU A 152 -4.81 -10.30 -5.73
CA GLU A 152 -4.90 -8.96 -6.18
C GLU A 152 -5.21 -8.92 -7.67
N ILE A 153 -6.11 -8.03 -8.07
CA ILE A 153 -6.52 -7.75 -9.45
C ILE A 153 -6.51 -8.98 -10.38
N GLY A 154 -7.59 -9.68 -10.39
CA GLY A 154 -8.14 -10.58 -11.42
C GLY A 154 -7.28 -11.67 -12.05
N SER A 155 -6.02 -11.50 -12.30
CA SER A 155 -5.25 -12.46 -13.06
C SER A 155 -3.95 -12.90 -12.41
N CYS A 156 -3.61 -12.40 -11.24
CA CYS A 156 -2.44 -12.77 -10.41
C CYS A 156 -1.46 -13.77 -11.07
N ASN A 157 -0.97 -13.44 -12.26
CA ASN A 157 -0.11 -14.33 -12.98
C ASN A 157 1.31 -14.32 -12.43
N VAL A 158 1.61 -13.37 -11.54
CA VAL A 158 2.96 -13.13 -11.06
C VAL A 158 3.11 -13.39 -9.57
N PHE A 159 2.10 -13.06 -8.76
CA PHE A 159 2.17 -13.24 -7.31
C PHE A 159 0.95 -13.98 -6.77
N ALA A 160 1.15 -14.79 -5.75
CA ALA A 160 0.15 -15.20 -4.78
C ALA A 160 -0.96 -16.16 -5.20
N HIS A 161 -0.73 -17.11 -6.08
CA HIS A 161 -1.59 -18.30 -6.11
C HIS A 161 -0.93 -19.43 -5.34
N VAL A 162 -1.49 -19.83 -4.21
CA VAL A 162 -0.94 -20.83 -3.30
C VAL A 162 -0.73 -22.19 -3.98
N ASP A 163 -1.51 -22.53 -4.98
CA ASP A 163 -1.41 -23.79 -5.73
C ASP A 163 -0.37 -23.77 -6.85
N LYS A 164 0.16 -22.58 -7.20
CA LYS A 164 1.13 -22.38 -8.30
C LYS A 164 2.46 -21.81 -7.83
N TYR A 165 2.53 -21.42 -6.56
CA TYR A 165 3.68 -20.79 -5.95
C TYR A 165 4.56 -21.80 -5.24
N GLN A 166 5.86 -21.57 -5.31
CA GLN A 166 6.73 -22.02 -4.26
C GLN A 166 6.32 -21.23 -3.01
N GLN A 167 5.83 -21.89 -1.97
CA GLN A 167 5.29 -21.26 -0.75
C GLN A 167 6.23 -20.25 -0.11
N GLN A 168 7.53 -20.40 -0.34
CA GLN A 168 8.56 -19.49 0.15
C GLN A 168 8.44 -18.05 -0.36
N TYR A 169 7.77 -17.84 -1.50
CA TYR A 169 7.62 -16.51 -2.12
C TYR A 169 6.18 -15.97 -2.07
N GLN A 170 5.36 -16.56 -1.23
CA GLN A 170 3.98 -16.12 -1.09
C GLN A 170 3.88 -14.64 -0.73
N VAL A 171 3.07 -13.92 -1.48
CA VAL A 171 2.70 -12.52 -1.20
C VAL A 171 1.28 -12.49 -0.65
N LEU A 172 1.10 -11.81 0.45
CA LEU A 172 -0.19 -11.57 1.10
C LEU A 172 -0.45 -10.07 1.15
N TYR A 173 -1.73 -9.71 1.16
CA TYR A 173 -2.15 -8.32 1.12
C TYR A 173 -2.98 -7.98 2.35
N GLN A 174 -3.05 -6.69 2.64
CA GLN A 174 -3.91 -6.14 3.67
C GLN A 174 -4.37 -4.75 3.25
N ALA A 175 -5.66 -4.49 3.35
CA ALA A 175 -6.24 -3.18 3.12
C ALA A 175 -6.93 -2.65 4.38
N LYS A 176 -6.70 -1.38 4.69
CA LYS A 176 -7.14 -0.72 5.91
C LYS A 176 -7.61 0.70 5.66
N VAL A 177 -8.49 1.18 6.53
CA VAL A 177 -9.04 2.54 6.49
C VAL A 177 -8.79 3.29 7.79
N ASN A 178 -8.65 4.61 7.69
CA ASN A 178 -8.49 5.48 8.85
C ASN A 178 -9.83 5.66 9.61
N ARG A 179 -9.74 6.37 10.74
CA ARG A 179 -10.90 6.66 11.61
C ARG A 179 -12.01 7.38 10.88
N GLN A 180 -11.72 8.39 10.07
CA GLN A 180 -12.75 9.21 9.42
C GLN A 180 -13.60 8.40 8.45
N GLU A 181 -12.98 7.56 7.64
CA GLU A 181 -13.70 6.69 6.72
C GLU A 181 -14.53 5.65 7.46
N TYR A 182 -13.91 4.97 8.44
CA TYR A 182 -14.60 3.98 9.27
C TYR A 182 -15.82 4.59 9.98
N GLN A 183 -15.64 5.74 10.63
CA GLN A 183 -16.71 6.40 11.39
C GLN A 183 -17.85 6.84 10.48
N TYR A 184 -17.51 7.33 9.27
CA TYR A 184 -18.52 7.68 8.27
C TYR A 184 -19.40 6.46 7.89
N ILE A 185 -18.78 5.32 7.67
CA ILE A 185 -19.52 4.07 7.37
C ILE A 185 -20.31 3.61 8.59
N TYR A 186 -19.69 3.63 9.77
CA TYR A 186 -20.31 3.23 11.03
C TYR A 186 -21.58 4.04 11.34
N ASP A 187 -21.53 5.35 11.16
CA ASP A 187 -22.63 6.26 11.52
C ASP A 187 -23.76 6.24 10.46
N ASN A 188 -23.43 6.14 9.18
CA ASN A 188 -24.39 6.28 8.09
C ASN A 188 -24.89 4.94 7.55
N TYR A 189 -24.03 3.92 7.52
CA TYR A 189 -24.29 2.62 6.87
C TYR A 189 -23.88 1.44 7.76
N PRO A 190 -24.38 1.34 9.00
CA PRO A 190 -23.91 0.37 10.00
C PRO A 190 -24.23 -1.08 9.65
N THR A 191 -25.06 -1.33 8.63
CA THR A 191 -25.39 -2.67 8.16
C THR A 191 -25.00 -2.85 6.70
N LYS A 192 -24.69 -4.09 6.32
CA LYS A 192 -24.38 -4.46 4.93
C LYS A 192 -25.49 -4.05 3.97
N ALA A 193 -26.74 -4.23 4.37
CA ALA A 193 -27.89 -3.89 3.53
C ALA A 193 -27.97 -2.38 3.25
N ARG A 194 -27.69 -1.53 4.25
CA ARG A 194 -27.66 -0.07 4.08
C ARG A 194 -26.51 0.36 3.20
N LEU A 195 -25.33 -0.20 3.44
CA LEU A 195 -24.15 0.13 2.63
C LEU A 195 -24.35 -0.31 1.17
N LEU A 196 -24.86 -1.52 0.94
CA LEU A 196 -25.20 -2.01 -0.42
C LEU A 196 -26.24 -1.13 -1.12
N ALA A 197 -27.26 -0.70 -0.40
CA ALA A 197 -28.27 0.20 -0.98
C ALA A 197 -27.66 1.55 -1.40
N ALA A 198 -26.75 2.09 -0.58
CA ALA A 198 -26.07 3.35 -0.88
C ALA A 198 -25.11 3.21 -2.07
N THR A 199 -24.28 2.15 -2.10
CA THR A 199 -23.34 1.92 -3.21
C THR A 199 -24.08 1.66 -4.52
N THR A 200 -25.16 0.85 -4.50
CA THR A 200 -26.00 0.60 -5.68
C THR A 200 -26.62 1.89 -6.21
N ARG A 201 -27.17 2.72 -5.31
CA ARG A 201 -27.75 4.00 -5.71
C ARG A 201 -26.69 4.95 -6.29
N THR A 202 -25.51 4.99 -5.69
CA THR A 202 -24.41 5.82 -6.18
C THR A 202 -23.97 5.38 -7.58
N ALA A 203 -23.79 4.07 -7.80
CA ALA A 203 -23.45 3.52 -9.11
C ALA A 203 -24.50 3.85 -10.17
N ASN A 204 -25.80 3.67 -9.86
CA ASN A 204 -26.89 4.01 -10.77
C ASN A 204 -26.87 5.50 -11.14
N LEU A 205 -26.71 6.40 -10.17
CA LEU A 205 -26.61 7.82 -10.45
C LEU A 205 -25.41 8.16 -11.35
N LEU A 206 -24.26 7.55 -11.13
CA LEU A 206 -23.09 7.76 -11.97
C LEU A 206 -23.27 7.24 -13.39
N GLN A 207 -24.01 6.16 -13.57
CA GLN A 207 -24.32 5.59 -14.89
C GLN A 207 -25.41 6.39 -15.63
N ASP A 208 -26.50 6.73 -14.93
CA ASP A 208 -27.66 7.35 -15.54
C ASP A 208 -27.47 8.86 -15.76
N SER A 209 -26.90 9.55 -14.78
CA SER A 209 -26.76 11.01 -14.81
C SER A 209 -25.65 11.54 -13.90
N VAL A 210 -24.50 11.76 -14.47
CA VAL A 210 -23.35 12.38 -13.75
C VAL A 210 -23.75 13.72 -13.12
N SER A 211 -24.60 14.52 -13.79
CA SER A 211 -25.06 15.79 -13.24
C SER A 211 -25.95 15.60 -11.99
N ALA A 212 -26.76 14.54 -11.93
CA ALA A 212 -27.57 14.22 -10.74
C ALA A 212 -26.68 13.78 -9.56
N TYR A 213 -25.61 13.06 -9.82
CA TYR A 213 -24.61 12.70 -8.81
C TYR A 213 -24.00 13.94 -8.16
N TYR A 214 -23.56 14.91 -8.97
CA TYR A 214 -23.00 16.18 -8.46
C TYR A 214 -24.07 17.07 -7.81
N ALA A 215 -25.28 17.12 -8.34
CA ALA A 215 -26.41 17.84 -7.72
C ALA A 215 -26.84 17.25 -6.36
N ALA A 216 -26.48 16.02 -6.08
CA ALA A 216 -26.69 15.40 -4.79
C ALA A 216 -25.61 15.77 -3.73
N GLY A 217 -24.63 16.59 -4.09
CA GLY A 217 -23.57 17.05 -3.19
C GLY A 217 -22.27 16.22 -3.28
N ALA A 218 -22.25 15.19 -4.12
CA ALA A 218 -21.02 14.44 -4.35
C ALA A 218 -19.94 15.28 -5.06
N PRO A 219 -18.69 14.96 -4.85
CA PRO A 219 -18.16 13.82 -4.10
C PRO A 219 -17.78 14.10 -2.65
N CYS A 220 -17.86 15.35 -2.15
CA CYS A 220 -17.37 15.68 -0.80
C CYS A 220 -18.46 16.07 0.21
N ASP A 221 -19.56 16.63 -0.27
CA ASP A 221 -20.56 17.30 0.55
C ASP A 221 -21.93 16.60 0.50
N CYS A 222 -21.95 15.27 0.40
CA CYS A 222 -23.17 14.51 0.35
C CYS A 222 -24.00 14.70 1.64
N PRO A 223 -25.17 15.32 1.56
CA PRO A 223 -25.97 15.55 2.76
C PRO A 223 -26.53 14.24 3.33
N PRO A 224 -26.69 14.15 4.66
CA PRO A 224 -27.33 13.02 5.29
C PRO A 224 -28.70 12.73 4.67
N GLY A 225 -29.05 11.46 4.54
CA GLY A 225 -30.36 11.03 4.04
C GLY A 225 -30.49 10.93 2.52
N LYS A 226 -29.50 11.33 1.73
CA LYS A 226 -29.49 11.10 0.27
C LYS A 226 -29.25 9.63 -0.10
N ASN A 227 -28.76 8.83 0.84
CA ASN A 227 -28.42 7.42 0.65
C ASN A 227 -27.45 7.22 -0.54
N ILE A 228 -26.46 8.08 -0.64
CA ILE A 228 -25.39 8.06 -1.62
C ILE A 228 -24.08 7.93 -0.85
N LEU A 229 -23.24 6.99 -1.25
CA LEU A 229 -21.90 6.88 -0.67
C LEU A 229 -21.03 8.04 -1.12
N CYS A 230 -20.47 8.75 -0.18
CA CYS A 230 -19.67 9.95 -0.38
C CYS A 230 -18.67 10.02 0.76
N LEU A 231 -17.52 9.40 0.55
CA LEU A 231 -16.47 9.33 1.57
C LEU A 231 -15.98 10.73 1.95
N PRO A 232 -15.66 10.99 3.23
CA PRO A 232 -15.23 12.30 3.69
C PRO A 232 -14.00 12.81 2.98
N CYS A 233 -14.01 14.10 2.59
CA CYS A 233 -12.85 14.79 2.05
C CYS A 233 -12.08 15.50 3.17
N GLY A 234 -10.77 15.36 3.21
CA GLY A 234 -9.88 16.18 4.02
C GLY A 234 -10.02 17.66 3.69
N GLY A 235 -9.71 18.55 4.64
CA GLY A 235 -9.88 19.99 4.45
C GLY A 235 -11.32 20.47 4.45
N SER A 236 -12.31 19.61 4.52
CA SER A 236 -13.72 19.98 4.72
C SER A 236 -13.99 20.30 6.19
N PRO A 237 -14.92 21.23 6.49
CA PRO A 237 -15.27 21.55 7.88
C PRO A 237 -15.69 20.28 8.65
N GLY A 238 -15.00 19.99 9.75
CA GLY A 238 -15.29 18.85 10.63
C GLY A 238 -14.81 17.49 10.11
N ALA A 239 -14.25 17.39 8.92
CA ALA A 239 -13.79 16.12 8.35
C ALA A 239 -12.33 15.76 8.69
N GLY A 240 -11.58 16.64 9.35
CA GLY A 240 -10.19 16.37 9.71
C GLY A 240 -9.33 16.03 8.50
N GLN A 241 -8.72 14.85 8.52
CA GLN A 241 -7.87 14.35 7.44
C GLN A 241 -8.63 13.88 6.20
N GLY A 242 -9.93 13.55 6.34
CA GLY A 242 -10.69 12.89 5.28
C GLY A 242 -10.46 11.38 5.25
N SER A 243 -10.96 10.73 4.22
CA SER A 243 -10.79 9.30 4.03
C SER A 243 -9.36 8.96 3.58
N MET A 244 -8.73 8.04 4.28
CA MET A 244 -7.43 7.49 3.92
C MET A 244 -7.49 5.97 3.96
N GLU A 245 -6.99 5.36 2.89
CA GLU A 245 -6.82 3.92 2.83
C GLU A 245 -5.34 3.56 2.65
N VAL A 246 -4.95 2.47 3.26
CA VAL A 246 -3.61 1.90 3.12
C VAL A 246 -3.75 0.47 2.63
N LYS A 247 -3.08 0.16 1.52
CA LYS A 247 -2.95 -1.20 1.03
C LYS A 247 -1.50 -1.63 1.04
N THR A 248 -1.23 -2.80 1.61
CA THR A 248 0.12 -3.32 1.78
C THR A 248 0.29 -4.66 1.10
N ALA A 249 1.47 -4.91 0.55
CA ALA A 249 1.90 -6.20 0.04
C ALA A 249 3.07 -6.72 0.88
N TRP A 250 2.98 -7.96 1.29
CA TRP A 250 3.92 -8.60 2.19
C TRP A 250 4.42 -9.91 1.59
N ARG A 251 5.72 -10.09 1.58
CA ARG A 251 6.35 -11.32 1.15
C ARG A 251 6.95 -12.07 2.34
N ARG A 252 6.72 -13.37 2.38
CA ARG A 252 7.42 -14.24 3.32
C ARG A 252 8.93 -14.12 3.09
N LEU A 253 9.68 -13.85 4.15
CA LEU A 253 11.13 -13.81 4.08
C LEU A 253 11.71 -15.22 4.10
N THR A 254 12.77 -15.43 3.34
CA THR A 254 13.53 -16.67 3.23
C THR A 254 14.91 -16.51 3.84
N ALA A 255 15.68 -17.56 3.89
CA ALA A 255 17.06 -17.53 4.38
C ALA A 255 18.00 -16.71 3.45
N GLU A 256 17.56 -16.39 2.24
CA GLU A 256 18.33 -15.61 1.25
C GLU A 256 18.10 -14.10 1.42
N ASP A 257 17.06 -13.73 2.17
CA ASP A 257 16.75 -12.32 2.41
C ASP A 257 17.54 -11.75 3.58
N ASP A 258 17.91 -10.49 3.48
CA ASP A 258 18.44 -9.72 4.61
C ASP A 258 17.29 -9.01 5.35
N PRO A 259 16.86 -9.52 6.52
CA PRO A 259 15.74 -8.94 7.25
C PRO A 259 15.95 -7.48 7.67
N SER A 260 17.21 -7.03 7.75
CA SER A 260 17.54 -5.66 8.12
C SER A 260 17.14 -4.63 7.05
N ARG A 261 16.72 -5.08 5.88
CA ARG A 261 16.29 -4.23 4.76
C ARG A 261 14.77 -4.14 4.63
N PHE A 262 14.02 -4.84 5.48
CA PHE A 262 12.56 -4.92 5.40
C PHE A 262 11.90 -4.45 6.70
N PHE A 263 10.82 -3.72 6.58
CA PHE A 263 9.87 -3.60 7.67
C PHE A 263 9.21 -4.95 7.86
N THR A 264 9.48 -5.60 8.98
CA THR A 264 9.08 -6.99 9.19
C THR A 264 8.03 -7.14 10.26
N ARG A 265 7.14 -8.12 10.07
CA ARG A 265 6.18 -8.57 11.07
C ARG A 265 6.09 -10.08 11.11
N THR A 266 5.92 -10.62 12.30
CA THR A 266 5.50 -12.01 12.49
C THR A 266 3.98 -12.05 12.39
N VAL A 267 3.49 -12.84 11.43
CA VAL A 267 2.05 -12.95 11.16
C VAL A 267 1.62 -14.40 11.25
N ILE A 268 0.33 -14.59 11.52
CA ILE A 268 -0.29 -15.90 11.41
C ILE A 268 -0.68 -16.09 9.95
N THR A 269 -0.14 -17.11 9.34
CA THR A 269 -0.46 -17.49 7.96
C THR A 269 -0.85 -18.97 7.89
N TYR A 270 -1.09 -19.46 6.69
CA TYR A 270 -1.53 -20.82 6.44
C TYR A 270 -0.56 -21.49 5.51
N ILE A 271 -0.24 -22.74 5.83
CA ILE A 271 0.47 -23.60 4.90
C ILE A 271 -0.34 -24.86 4.65
N MET A 272 -0.19 -25.41 3.45
CA MET A 272 -0.72 -26.73 3.12
C MET A 272 0.23 -27.80 3.60
N HIS A 273 -0.26 -28.71 4.40
CA HIS A 273 0.47 -29.92 4.82
C HIS A 273 -0.35 -31.14 4.38
N GLY A 274 -0.01 -31.70 3.23
CA GLY A 274 -0.85 -32.70 2.57
C GLY A 274 -2.22 -32.12 2.22
N ASP A 275 -3.29 -32.74 2.70
CA ASP A 275 -4.67 -32.28 2.50
C ASP A 275 -5.18 -31.38 3.65
N SER A 276 -4.32 -30.97 4.55
CA SER A 276 -4.68 -30.16 5.71
C SER A 276 -4.10 -28.75 5.62
N ILE A 277 -4.87 -27.77 6.10
CA ILE A 277 -4.41 -26.41 6.32
C ILE A 277 -3.93 -26.30 7.77
N ILE A 278 -2.70 -25.85 7.96
CA ILE A 278 -2.17 -25.57 9.29
C ILE A 278 -1.77 -24.12 9.41
N TYR A 279 -2.04 -23.53 10.58
CA TYR A 279 -1.61 -22.18 10.91
C TYR A 279 -0.17 -22.19 11.38
N VAL A 280 0.60 -21.25 10.90
CA VAL A 280 1.99 -21.06 11.29
C VAL A 280 2.27 -19.58 11.56
N ASN A 281 3.24 -19.34 12.44
CA ASN A 281 3.83 -18.02 12.56
C ASN A 281 4.99 -17.90 11.60
N ASP A 282 4.95 -16.90 10.76
CA ASP A 282 6.00 -16.63 9.80
C ASP A 282 6.39 -15.16 9.77
N THR A 283 7.61 -14.88 9.37
CA THR A 283 8.10 -13.50 9.22
C THR A 283 7.89 -13.05 7.80
N TYR A 284 7.13 -11.96 7.66
CA TYR A 284 6.88 -11.29 6.40
C TYR A 284 7.55 -9.93 6.38
N GLY A 285 8.12 -9.59 5.22
CA GLY A 285 8.64 -8.26 4.92
C GLY A 285 7.66 -7.47 4.08
N LEU A 286 7.45 -6.23 4.42
CA LEU A 286 6.67 -5.28 3.61
C LEU A 286 7.43 -5.02 2.31
N ILE A 287 6.77 -5.23 1.16
CA ILE A 287 7.37 -5.03 -0.16
C ILE A 287 6.66 -3.97 -0.99
N GLY A 288 5.42 -3.64 -0.65
CA GLY A 288 4.65 -2.58 -1.31
C GLY A 288 3.68 -1.91 -0.36
N LEU A 289 3.47 -0.62 -0.55
CA LEU A 289 2.55 0.19 0.25
C LEU A 289 1.85 1.21 -0.67
N HIS A 290 0.52 1.14 -0.74
CA HIS A 290 -0.31 2.20 -1.31
C HIS A 290 -0.88 3.05 -0.19
N ILE A 291 -0.92 4.35 -0.43
CA ILE A 291 -1.65 5.33 0.37
C ILE A 291 -2.59 6.03 -0.58
N ILE A 292 -3.88 6.01 -0.28
CA ILE A 292 -4.87 6.79 -1.00
C ILE A 292 -5.57 7.73 -0.05
N HIS A 293 -5.68 9.00 -0.43
CA HIS A 293 -6.17 10.05 0.44
C HIS A 293 -7.14 10.97 -0.30
N LYS A 294 -8.33 11.11 0.22
CA LYS A 294 -9.37 11.96 -0.34
C LYS A 294 -9.33 13.33 0.31
N THR A 295 -8.98 14.34 -0.47
CA THR A 295 -9.03 15.73 -0.03
C THR A 295 -10.06 16.53 -0.82
N ARG A 296 -10.39 17.72 -0.37
CA ARG A 296 -11.39 18.58 -1.02
C ARG A 296 -10.94 19.01 -2.41
N ASN A 297 -9.67 19.30 -2.58
CA ASN A 297 -9.09 19.67 -3.86
C ASN A 297 -8.83 18.47 -4.78
N TYR A 298 -8.77 17.25 -4.20
CA TYR A 298 -8.56 15.99 -4.91
C TYR A 298 -9.64 14.96 -4.53
N PRO A 299 -10.91 15.24 -4.93
CA PRO A 299 -12.02 14.36 -4.56
C PRO A 299 -12.00 13.00 -5.27
N ALA A 300 -11.16 12.81 -6.27
CA ALA A 300 -10.86 11.53 -6.90
C ALA A 300 -9.68 10.81 -6.24
N PHE A 301 -9.36 11.18 -5.01
CA PHE A 301 -8.22 10.76 -4.20
C PHE A 301 -6.85 11.11 -4.81
N VAL A 302 -5.89 11.35 -3.95
CA VAL A 302 -4.46 11.29 -4.27
C VAL A 302 -4.02 9.86 -4.03
N PHE A 303 -3.42 9.24 -5.04
CA PHE A 303 -2.88 7.89 -4.98
C PHE A 303 -1.37 7.96 -4.95
N ALA A 304 -0.76 7.47 -3.90
CA ALA A 304 0.68 7.33 -3.78
C ALA A 304 1.07 5.86 -3.61
N THR A 305 2.16 5.46 -4.24
CA THR A 305 2.64 4.09 -4.13
C THR A 305 4.12 4.03 -3.84
N PHE A 306 4.46 3.15 -2.91
CA PHE A 306 5.81 2.91 -2.43
C PHE A 306 6.17 1.44 -2.59
N GLU A 307 7.43 1.17 -2.87
CA GLU A 307 8.00 -0.16 -2.97
C GLU A 307 9.27 -0.28 -2.13
N GLN A 308 9.54 -1.47 -1.67
CA GLN A 308 10.86 -1.80 -1.17
C GLN A 308 11.87 -1.77 -2.33
N VAL A 309 13.08 -1.26 -2.13
CA VAL A 309 14.02 -0.95 -3.22
C VAL A 309 14.54 -2.16 -3.99
N ASP A 310 14.48 -3.35 -3.38
CA ASP A 310 15.01 -4.59 -3.97
C ASP A 310 13.95 -5.39 -4.74
N VAL A 311 12.71 -4.91 -4.87
CA VAL A 311 11.60 -5.68 -5.50
C VAL A 311 11.83 -6.04 -6.97
N GLU A 312 12.71 -5.33 -7.65
CA GLU A 312 13.08 -5.61 -9.05
C GLU A 312 14.24 -6.61 -9.19
N GLN A 313 14.75 -7.16 -8.08
CA GLN A 313 15.86 -8.10 -8.12
C GLN A 313 15.38 -9.55 -8.27
N ASP A 314 16.17 -10.38 -8.91
CA ASP A 314 15.83 -11.75 -9.27
C ASP A 314 15.39 -12.63 -8.11
N HIS A 315 15.95 -12.42 -6.93
CA HIS A 315 15.65 -13.23 -5.74
C HIS A 315 14.40 -12.81 -4.97
N MET A 316 13.69 -11.78 -5.41
CA MET A 316 12.47 -11.31 -4.73
C MET A 316 11.22 -12.14 -5.02
N GLY A 317 11.37 -13.28 -5.69
CA GLY A 317 10.28 -14.23 -5.91
C GLY A 317 9.32 -13.86 -7.04
N LEU A 318 9.74 -13.00 -7.93
CA LEU A 318 9.01 -12.71 -9.17
C LEU A 318 9.12 -13.88 -10.13
N VAL A 319 8.07 -14.66 -10.29
CA VAL A 319 8.01 -15.78 -11.23
C VAL A 319 7.07 -15.42 -12.37
N LEU A 320 7.58 -15.38 -13.60
CA LEU A 320 6.76 -15.32 -14.79
C LEU A 320 6.07 -16.67 -15.00
N LEU A 321 4.77 -16.69 -14.80
CA LEU A 321 3.96 -17.82 -15.23
C LEU A 321 3.55 -17.63 -16.68
N ASN A 322 3.72 -18.68 -17.49
CA ASN A 322 3.16 -18.68 -18.84
C ASN A 322 1.61 -18.74 -18.80
N SER A 323 0.97 -18.60 -19.95
CA SER A 323 -0.49 -18.66 -20.08
C SER A 323 -1.14 -19.95 -19.53
N LYS A 324 -0.36 -21.00 -19.29
CA LYS A 324 -0.80 -22.25 -18.66
C LYS A 324 -0.61 -22.25 -17.14
N GLY A 325 -0.06 -21.18 -16.57
CA GLY A 325 0.23 -21.06 -15.15
C GLY A 325 1.39 -21.96 -14.70
N THR A 326 2.29 -22.31 -15.60
CA THR A 326 3.55 -23.01 -15.29
C THR A 326 4.71 -22.03 -15.32
N ASP A 327 5.74 -22.29 -14.54
CA ASP A 327 6.97 -21.51 -14.54
C ASP A 327 7.54 -21.42 -15.97
N SER A 328 7.82 -20.22 -16.44
CA SER A 328 8.31 -19.97 -17.80
C SER A 328 9.84 -19.90 -17.89
N GLY A 329 10.54 -20.21 -16.80
CA GLY A 329 12.01 -20.23 -16.78
C GLY A 329 12.60 -19.36 -15.66
N PRO A 330 13.90 -19.07 -15.69
CA PRO A 330 14.56 -18.30 -14.66
C PRO A 330 13.92 -16.93 -14.52
N LEU A 331 13.85 -16.44 -13.27
CA LEU A 331 13.39 -15.11 -12.92
C LEU A 331 14.08 -14.08 -13.79
N GLN A 332 13.30 -13.27 -14.48
CA GLN A 332 13.83 -12.15 -15.24
C GLN A 332 13.56 -10.86 -14.47
N ALA A 333 14.55 -10.01 -14.36
CA ALA A 333 14.36 -8.67 -13.86
C ALA A 333 13.36 -7.93 -14.75
N TYR A 334 12.28 -7.42 -14.18
CA TYR A 334 11.28 -6.67 -14.91
C TYR A 334 11.79 -5.28 -15.25
N LYS A 335 11.68 -4.93 -16.50
CA LYS A 335 11.85 -3.54 -16.92
C LYS A 335 10.49 -2.85 -16.85
N ARG A 336 10.41 -1.77 -16.08
CA ARG A 336 9.25 -0.88 -16.10
C ARG A 336 9.11 -0.26 -17.49
N LEU A 337 7.92 -0.30 -18.06
CA LEU A 337 7.63 0.45 -19.29
C LEU A 337 7.36 1.93 -19.01
N HIS A 338 6.74 2.19 -17.86
CA HIS A 338 6.62 3.55 -17.33
C HIS A 338 7.63 3.69 -16.19
N PRO A 339 8.81 4.24 -16.44
CA PRO A 339 9.85 4.37 -15.42
C PRO A 339 9.38 5.29 -14.30
N ILE A 340 9.95 5.08 -13.12
CA ILE A 340 9.84 6.05 -12.01
C ILE A 340 10.34 7.40 -12.52
N THR A 341 9.59 8.45 -12.28
CA THR A 341 9.94 9.79 -12.76
C THR A 341 11.14 10.36 -11.99
N GLU A 342 11.91 11.22 -12.66
CA GLU A 342 13.08 11.86 -12.04
C GLU A 342 12.71 12.59 -10.73
N ILE A 343 11.54 13.23 -10.70
CA ILE A 343 11.10 13.94 -9.49
C ILE A 343 10.77 12.99 -8.33
N ALA A 344 10.20 11.82 -8.61
CA ALA A 344 9.95 10.80 -7.60
C ALA A 344 11.26 10.19 -7.08
N ASP A 345 12.21 9.90 -7.96
CA ASP A 345 13.55 9.42 -7.57
C ASP A 345 14.31 10.46 -6.75
N ALA A 346 14.30 11.74 -7.18
CA ALA A 346 14.94 12.82 -6.44
C ALA A 346 14.34 13.02 -5.05
N SER A 347 13.00 12.95 -4.92
CA SER A 347 12.32 13.01 -3.63
C SER A 347 12.69 11.83 -2.72
N THR A 348 12.80 10.63 -3.30
CA THR A 348 13.24 9.42 -2.60
C THR A 348 14.65 9.59 -2.06
N GLN A 349 15.58 10.03 -2.90
CA GLN A 349 16.97 10.26 -2.47
C GLN A 349 17.04 11.29 -1.34
N TYR A 350 16.30 12.39 -1.47
CA TYR A 350 16.23 13.41 -0.42
C TYR A 350 15.76 12.81 0.92
N VAL A 351 14.64 12.05 0.91
CA VAL A 351 14.10 11.45 2.15
C VAL A 351 15.07 10.43 2.74
N HIS A 352 15.70 9.60 1.91
CA HIS A 352 16.71 8.63 2.37
C HIS A 352 17.86 9.32 3.08
N ASP A 353 18.37 10.44 2.53
CA ASP A 353 19.46 11.20 3.15
C ASP A 353 19.01 11.84 4.47
N GLN A 354 17.79 12.35 4.54
CA GLN A 354 17.22 12.88 5.78
C GLN A 354 16.99 11.79 6.84
N LEU A 355 16.55 10.60 6.46
CA LEU A 355 16.40 9.45 7.36
C LEU A 355 17.75 8.99 7.88
N LYS A 356 18.75 8.82 7.01
CA LYS A 356 20.12 8.44 7.41
C LYS A 356 20.75 9.43 8.40
N LYS A 357 20.52 10.73 8.20
CA LYS A 357 20.98 11.78 9.12
C LYS A 357 20.31 11.67 10.51
N ARG A 358 19.04 11.29 10.58
CA ARG A 358 18.27 11.18 11.83
C ARG A 358 18.45 9.83 12.53
N ASN A 359 18.31 8.76 11.80
CA ASN A 359 18.47 7.39 12.29
C ASN A 359 19.10 6.52 11.18
N PRO A 360 20.42 6.30 11.21
CA PRO A 360 21.10 5.48 10.20
C PRO A 360 20.57 4.04 10.08
N LYS A 361 19.85 3.54 11.11
CA LYS A 361 19.24 2.21 11.13
C LYS A 361 17.81 2.20 10.59
N SER A 362 17.24 3.38 10.31
CA SER A 362 15.83 3.45 9.87
C SER A 362 15.58 2.58 8.66
N ILE A 363 14.59 1.70 8.76
CA ILE A 363 14.20 0.78 7.69
C ILE A 363 13.63 1.51 6.48
N TRP A 364 13.04 2.68 6.71
CA TRP A 364 12.36 3.45 5.68
C TRP A 364 13.29 4.01 4.60
N GLN A 365 14.59 4.00 4.80
CA GLN A 365 15.60 4.28 3.76
C GLN A 365 15.67 3.21 2.67
N PHE A 366 14.99 2.08 2.83
CA PHE A 366 14.87 1.00 1.85
C PHE A 366 13.52 0.98 1.13
N TYR A 367 12.73 2.04 1.26
CA TYR A 367 11.47 2.21 0.54
C TYR A 367 11.55 3.42 -0.37
N ARG A 368 11.02 3.29 -1.58
CA ARG A 368 11.05 4.34 -2.59
C ARG A 368 9.63 4.70 -3.03
N LEU A 369 9.40 5.96 -3.35
CA LEU A 369 8.19 6.40 -4.02
C LEU A 369 8.27 6.02 -5.49
N THR A 370 7.29 5.27 -6.00
CA THR A 370 7.23 4.94 -7.43
C THR A 370 6.44 5.96 -8.22
N GLY A 371 5.51 6.66 -7.59
CA GLY A 371 4.80 7.78 -8.19
C GLY A 371 3.57 8.19 -7.41
N VAL A 372 2.91 9.22 -7.94
CA VAL A 372 1.69 9.83 -7.39
C VAL A 372 0.72 10.12 -8.51
N GLN A 373 -0.58 9.85 -8.30
CA GLN A 373 -1.67 10.32 -9.15
C GLN A 373 -2.57 11.27 -8.35
N GLY A 374 -2.70 12.50 -8.81
CA GLY A 374 -3.53 13.51 -8.15
C GLY A 374 -4.86 13.75 -8.89
N LYS A 375 -4.82 14.31 -10.09
CA LYS A 375 -6.03 14.63 -10.86
C LYS A 375 -6.23 13.70 -12.05
N PRO A 376 -7.46 13.19 -12.24
CA PRO A 376 -7.79 12.44 -13.46
C PRO A 376 -7.55 13.26 -14.73
N THR A 377 -6.94 12.65 -15.74
CA THR A 377 -6.62 13.28 -17.02
C THR A 377 -6.69 12.27 -18.17
N ASN A 378 -7.04 12.75 -19.38
CA ASN A 378 -6.94 12.00 -20.63
C ASN A 378 -5.54 12.10 -21.26
N ASP A 379 -4.65 12.92 -20.72
CA ASP A 379 -3.33 13.16 -21.27
C ASP A 379 -2.36 12.06 -20.83
N SER A 380 -2.09 11.14 -21.75
CA SER A 380 -1.16 10.02 -21.51
C SER A 380 0.31 10.43 -21.31
N SER A 381 0.64 11.69 -21.61
CA SER A 381 1.97 12.26 -21.34
C SER A 381 2.07 12.90 -19.96
N SER A 382 0.95 13.04 -19.26
CA SER A 382 0.89 13.64 -17.94
C SER A 382 1.61 12.79 -16.90
N PHE A 383 2.32 13.43 -15.99
CA PHE A 383 2.87 12.82 -14.77
C PHE A 383 1.83 11.96 -14.01
N ASN A 384 0.56 12.36 -14.06
CA ASN A 384 -0.53 11.74 -13.33
C ASN A 384 -1.24 10.61 -14.10
N TYR A 385 -0.80 10.23 -15.30
CA TYR A 385 -1.58 9.31 -16.13
C TYR A 385 -1.35 7.83 -15.81
N PHE A 386 -0.10 7.40 -15.68
CA PHE A 386 0.27 6.01 -15.41
C PHE A 386 0.91 5.88 -14.04
N LEU A 387 0.43 4.92 -13.28
CA LEU A 387 1.04 4.54 -12.01
C LEU A 387 0.71 3.08 -11.72
N ALA A 388 1.73 2.29 -11.47
CA ALA A 388 1.58 0.89 -11.08
C ALA A 388 2.70 0.48 -10.13
N ASN A 389 2.40 -0.50 -9.28
CA ASN A 389 3.34 -1.09 -8.33
C ASN A 389 3.56 -2.55 -8.70
N TYR A 390 4.80 -2.97 -8.83
CA TYR A 390 5.15 -4.33 -9.23
C TYR A 390 4.54 -5.42 -8.38
N VAL A 391 4.44 -5.15 -7.09
CA VAL A 391 4.10 -6.18 -6.11
C VAL A 391 2.64 -6.12 -5.68
N ILE A 392 1.90 -5.09 -6.09
CA ILE A 392 0.48 -4.94 -5.78
C ILE A 392 -0.37 -5.21 -7.02
N GLU A 393 -0.10 -4.58 -8.13
CA GLU A 393 -0.86 -4.78 -9.38
C GLU A 393 -0.49 -6.07 -10.11
N SER A 394 0.50 -6.79 -9.71
CA SER A 394 0.93 -8.13 -10.17
C SER A 394 0.74 -8.44 -11.66
N ASP A 395 0.76 -7.42 -12.52
CA ASP A 395 0.73 -7.57 -13.97
C ASP A 395 2.14 -7.75 -14.51
N SER A 396 2.40 -8.87 -15.17
CA SER A 396 3.66 -9.15 -15.86
C SER A 396 3.97 -8.14 -16.96
N THR A 397 2.97 -7.40 -17.42
CA THR A 397 3.09 -6.42 -18.48
C THR A 397 2.62 -5.05 -18.02
N LEU A 398 3.22 -4.47 -16.99
CA LEU A 398 2.93 -3.08 -16.58
C LEU A 398 2.83 -2.09 -17.76
N ALA A 399 3.31 -2.53 -18.91
CA ALA A 399 3.14 -1.96 -20.22
C ALA A 399 1.71 -1.63 -20.61
N ASN A 400 0.81 -2.52 -20.33
CA ASN A 400 -0.58 -2.45 -20.76
C ASN A 400 -1.52 -2.09 -19.59
N PHE A 401 -0.98 -1.68 -18.46
CA PHE A 401 -1.77 -1.23 -17.35
C PHE A 401 -2.37 0.15 -17.66
N HIS A 402 -3.57 0.12 -18.20
CA HIS A 402 -4.35 1.32 -18.54
C HIS A 402 -5.41 1.66 -17.48
N GLY A 403 -5.30 1.10 -16.28
CA GLY A 403 -6.24 1.35 -15.21
C GLY A 403 -7.63 0.72 -15.40
N GLY A 404 -7.82 -0.07 -16.40
CA GLY A 404 -9.05 -0.79 -16.63
C GLY A 404 -8.84 -2.26 -16.47
N GLY A 405 -8.58 -2.80 -15.36
CA GLY A 405 -8.41 -4.22 -15.09
C GLY A 405 -7.83 -5.06 -16.23
N ILE A 406 -6.90 -5.87 -15.95
CA ILE A 406 -6.21 -6.73 -16.92
C ILE A 406 -7.22 -7.51 -17.77
N GLY A 407 -7.24 -7.26 -19.06
CA GLY A 407 -8.09 -7.99 -20.01
C GLY A 407 -9.58 -7.72 -19.91
N THR A 408 -10.00 -6.63 -19.28
CA THR A 408 -11.41 -6.26 -19.18
C THR A 408 -11.79 -5.21 -20.24
N PRO A 409 -13.09 -5.13 -20.61
CA PRO A 409 -13.59 -4.23 -21.64
C PRO A 409 -13.54 -2.74 -21.26
N PHE A 410 -12.89 -2.39 -20.16
CA PHE A 410 -12.78 -1.00 -19.69
C PHE A 410 -11.72 -0.18 -20.43
N ASN A 411 -10.93 -0.81 -21.30
CA ASN A 411 -9.79 -0.18 -21.96
C ASN A 411 -10.16 1.01 -22.87
N ASP A 412 -11.37 1.04 -23.40
CA ASP A 412 -11.81 2.08 -24.35
C ASP A 412 -12.98 2.93 -23.86
N SER A 413 -13.46 2.69 -22.64
CA SER A 413 -14.54 3.47 -22.07
C SER A 413 -14.00 4.47 -21.05
N ALA A 414 -14.63 5.64 -20.97
CA ALA A 414 -14.35 6.64 -19.95
C ALA A 414 -14.60 6.03 -18.56
N ASN A 415 -13.50 5.64 -17.92
CA ASN A 415 -13.50 4.81 -16.70
C ASN A 415 -13.51 5.61 -15.38
N VAL A 416 -13.41 6.94 -15.46
CA VAL A 416 -13.42 7.83 -14.30
C VAL A 416 -14.45 8.93 -14.50
N VAL A 417 -15.22 9.25 -13.48
CA VAL A 417 -16.09 10.43 -13.44
C VAL A 417 -15.44 11.50 -12.56
N TYR A 418 -15.08 12.60 -13.15
CA TYR A 418 -14.41 13.70 -12.46
C TYR A 418 -14.89 15.06 -12.96
N GLN A 419 -15.27 15.96 -12.05
CA GLN A 419 -15.78 17.32 -12.36
C GLN A 419 -16.89 17.32 -13.43
N GLY A 420 -17.85 16.42 -13.31
CA GLY A 420 -18.99 16.34 -14.24
C GLY A 420 -18.67 15.71 -15.60
N ARG A 421 -17.46 15.25 -15.82
CA ARG A 421 -17.00 14.65 -17.09
C ARG A 421 -16.59 13.19 -16.89
N ARG A 422 -16.66 12.42 -17.98
CA ARG A 422 -16.08 11.10 -18.06
C ARG A 422 -14.69 11.21 -18.65
N ILE A 423 -13.72 10.62 -18.00
CA ILE A 423 -12.30 10.67 -18.34
C ILE A 423 -11.81 9.23 -18.54
N THR A 424 -11.04 9.02 -19.60
CA THR A 424 -10.30 7.77 -19.81
C THR A 424 -8.87 7.98 -19.30
N MET A 425 -8.47 7.23 -18.28
CA MET A 425 -7.09 7.31 -17.80
C MET A 425 -6.56 5.96 -17.35
N GLY A 426 -5.25 5.88 -17.27
CA GLY A 426 -4.50 4.75 -16.76
C GLY A 426 -4.20 4.85 -15.27
N GLY A 427 -3.48 3.85 -14.77
CA GLY A 427 -2.97 3.83 -13.41
C GLY A 427 -4.02 3.53 -12.35
N CYS A 428 -3.68 3.90 -11.11
CA CYS A 428 -4.50 3.63 -9.93
C CYS A 428 -5.90 4.23 -10.05
N GLN A 429 -6.01 5.53 -10.37
CA GLN A 429 -7.31 6.20 -10.50
C GLN A 429 -8.15 5.60 -11.63
N GLY A 430 -7.53 5.18 -12.73
CA GLY A 430 -8.23 4.52 -13.82
C GLY A 430 -8.85 3.19 -13.37
N CYS A 431 -8.11 2.38 -12.66
CA CYS A 431 -8.61 1.12 -12.08
C CYS A 431 -9.69 1.38 -11.01
N HIS A 432 -9.43 2.28 -10.07
CA HIS A 432 -10.37 2.63 -9.01
C HIS A 432 -11.63 3.36 -9.50
N GLY A 433 -11.60 3.91 -10.72
CA GLY A 433 -12.79 4.39 -11.41
C GLY A 433 -13.85 3.31 -11.62
N VAL A 434 -13.47 2.04 -11.69
CA VAL A 434 -14.41 0.90 -11.71
C VAL A 434 -15.17 0.80 -10.38
N ALA A 435 -14.47 0.94 -9.25
CA ALA A 435 -15.11 0.98 -7.94
C ALA A 435 -16.06 2.17 -7.83
N GLN A 436 -15.69 3.33 -8.37
CA GLN A 436 -16.54 4.50 -8.42
C GLN A 436 -17.82 4.25 -9.24
N GLN A 437 -17.68 3.87 -10.52
CA GLN A 437 -18.80 3.87 -11.46
C GLN A 437 -19.67 2.62 -11.37
N HIS A 438 -19.08 1.47 -11.13
CA HIS A 438 -19.80 0.19 -11.10
C HIS A 438 -20.04 -0.30 -9.68
N GLY A 439 -19.11 -0.07 -8.78
CA GLY A 439 -19.24 -0.40 -7.37
C GLY A 439 -20.02 0.64 -6.57
N GLY A 440 -20.05 1.89 -7.03
CA GLY A 440 -20.57 3.02 -6.25
C GLY A 440 -19.80 3.30 -4.96
N GLY A 441 -18.53 2.86 -4.92
CA GLY A 441 -17.66 2.89 -3.77
C GLY A 441 -16.80 4.14 -3.65
N ASP A 442 -17.07 5.18 -4.43
CA ASP A 442 -16.34 6.45 -4.39
C ASP A 442 -14.81 6.29 -4.53
N PHE A 443 -14.36 5.56 -5.54
CA PHE A 443 -12.98 5.13 -5.76
C PHE A 443 -12.44 4.09 -4.77
N SER A 444 -13.19 3.68 -3.75
CA SER A 444 -12.78 2.63 -2.81
C SER A 444 -13.26 1.25 -3.25
N PHE A 445 -12.35 0.30 -3.39
CA PHE A 445 -12.69 -1.11 -3.57
C PHE A 445 -13.12 -1.78 -2.25
N LEU A 446 -12.93 -1.12 -1.12
CA LEU A 446 -13.32 -1.69 0.18
C LEU A 446 -14.84 -1.82 0.32
N MET A 447 -15.59 -1.14 -0.55
CA MET A 447 -17.05 -1.19 -0.59
C MET A 447 -17.62 -2.22 -1.58
N ASP A 448 -16.83 -2.77 -2.51
CA ASP A 448 -17.29 -3.61 -3.62
C ASP A 448 -17.79 -5.00 -3.21
N THR A 449 -17.29 -5.51 -2.09
CA THR A 449 -17.64 -6.85 -1.58
C THR A 449 -18.68 -6.80 -0.48
N VAL A 450 -19.35 -5.65 -0.29
CA VAL A 450 -20.46 -5.52 0.66
C VAL A 450 -21.53 -6.56 0.41
N GLY A 451 -21.88 -7.30 1.46
CA GLY A 451 -22.86 -8.39 1.38
C GLY A 451 -22.32 -9.70 0.79
N LYS A 452 -21.09 -9.74 0.27
CA LYS A 452 -20.46 -11.00 -0.12
C LYS A 452 -19.78 -11.65 1.09
N PRO A 453 -19.87 -12.98 1.26
CA PRO A 453 -19.14 -13.64 2.32
C PRO A 453 -17.64 -13.48 2.08
N VAL A 454 -16.94 -12.89 3.03
CA VAL A 454 -15.48 -12.89 3.06
C VAL A 454 -15.09 -14.19 3.74
N TYR A 455 -14.63 -15.15 2.96
CA TYR A 455 -14.04 -16.36 3.52
C TYR A 455 -12.72 -16.00 4.17
N LYS A 456 -12.58 -16.32 5.44
CA LYS A 456 -11.31 -16.19 6.17
C LYS A 456 -10.72 -17.61 6.29
N PRO A 457 -9.49 -17.76 5.91
CA PRO A 457 -8.59 -16.87 5.18
C PRO A 457 -8.88 -16.87 3.68
N ASP A 458 -8.56 -15.78 3.00
CA ASP A 458 -8.45 -15.83 1.54
C ASP A 458 -7.11 -16.48 1.18
N ILE A 459 -7.12 -17.78 1.02
CA ILE A 459 -5.92 -18.55 0.71
C ILE A 459 -5.63 -18.65 -0.79
N GLY A 460 -6.33 -17.87 -1.64
CA GLY A 460 -6.12 -17.84 -3.09
C GLY A 460 -6.38 -19.16 -3.80
N ILE A 461 -7.03 -20.11 -3.14
CA ILE A 461 -7.36 -21.43 -3.71
C ILE A 461 -8.64 -21.31 -4.50
N ALA A 462 -8.68 -21.94 -5.69
CA ALA A 462 -9.91 -22.03 -6.49
C ALA A 462 -11.10 -22.45 -5.62
N ASN A 463 -12.24 -21.76 -5.75
CA ASN A 463 -13.42 -21.93 -4.90
C ASN A 463 -13.83 -23.40 -4.66
N SER A 464 -13.70 -24.26 -5.67
CA SER A 464 -14.00 -25.70 -5.54
C SER A 464 -13.05 -26.45 -4.62
N LYS A 465 -11.78 -26.03 -4.57
CA LYS A 465 -10.75 -26.62 -3.73
C LYS A 465 -10.88 -26.08 -2.30
N LEU A 466 -11.09 -24.78 -2.18
CA LEU A 466 -11.39 -24.08 -0.91
C LEU A 466 -12.63 -24.68 -0.22
N GLN A 467 -13.71 -24.92 -0.95
CA GLN A 467 -14.92 -25.56 -0.41
C GLN A 467 -14.66 -26.97 0.14
N ARG A 468 -13.80 -27.74 -0.50
CA ARG A 468 -13.39 -29.06 0.02
C ARG A 468 -12.60 -28.93 1.32
N TYR A 469 -11.68 -27.98 1.43
CA TYR A 469 -10.91 -27.73 2.65
C TYR A 469 -11.79 -27.21 3.79
N ILE A 470 -12.70 -26.26 3.51
CA ILE A 470 -13.65 -25.77 4.50
C ILE A 470 -14.52 -26.92 5.04
N LYS A 471 -15.03 -27.79 4.17
CA LYS A 471 -15.82 -28.97 4.59
C LYS A 471 -15.00 -29.97 5.41
N ALA A 472 -13.77 -30.26 4.98
CA ALA A 472 -12.86 -31.13 5.73
C ALA A 472 -12.53 -30.54 7.09
N PHE A 473 -12.27 -29.25 7.15
CA PHE A 473 -11.99 -28.51 8.38
C PHE A 473 -13.20 -28.48 9.33
N GLN A 474 -14.39 -28.19 8.82
CA GLN A 474 -15.62 -28.25 9.63
C GLN A 474 -15.91 -29.64 10.18
N ALA A 475 -15.65 -30.67 9.37
CA ALA A 475 -15.80 -32.06 9.81
C ALA A 475 -14.77 -32.41 10.91
N PHE A 476 -13.53 -31.98 10.76
CA PHE A 476 -12.47 -32.16 11.77
C PHE A 476 -12.81 -31.46 13.08
N SER A 477 -13.24 -30.19 13.01
CA SER A 477 -13.64 -29.40 14.18
C SER A 477 -14.87 -30.00 14.89
N ALA A 478 -15.81 -30.58 14.14
CA ALA A 478 -16.99 -31.23 14.70
C ALA A 478 -16.66 -32.54 15.47
N VAL A 479 -15.65 -33.29 14.99
CA VAL A 479 -15.18 -34.51 15.65
C VAL A 479 -14.46 -34.18 16.96
N HIS A 480 -13.60 -33.15 16.97
CA HIS A 480 -12.84 -32.75 18.17
C HIS A 480 -13.70 -32.10 19.25
N LYS A 481 -14.78 -31.37 18.86
CA LYS A 481 -15.77 -30.86 19.84
C LYS A 481 -16.58 -31.96 20.53
N LYS A 482 -16.71 -33.15 19.90
CA LYS A 482 -17.37 -34.29 20.52
C LYS A 482 -16.45 -35.11 21.45
N SER A 483 -15.14 -35.05 21.26
CA SER A 483 -14.17 -35.74 22.12
C SER A 483 -13.73 -34.92 23.35
N ALA A 484 -14.17 -33.65 23.44
CA ALA A 484 -13.89 -32.74 24.57
C ALA A 484 -15.09 -32.58 25.52
N LYS A 485 -16.19 -33.34 25.30
CA LYS A 485 -17.32 -33.54 26.21
C LYS A 485 -17.27 -34.97 26.76
#